data_11e74e715f38aba94dbc5b4d4a02c638
#
_entry.id   11e74e715f38aba94dbc5b4d4a02c638
#
_cell.length_a   1.000
_cell.length_b   1.000
_cell.length_c   1.000
_cell.angle_alpha   90.00
_cell.angle_beta   90.00
_cell.angle_gamma   90.00
#
_symmetry.space_group_name_H-M   'P 1'
#
loop_
_entity.id
_entity.type
_entity.pdbx_description
1 polymer ?
#
loop_
_entity_poly.entity_id
_entity_poly.type
_entity_poly.pdbx_seq_one_letter_code
_entity_poly.pdbx_strand_id
1 'polypeptide(L)'
;MGNRPAGRDGWAHGTAPPAAPPRPEPEPEPEPAPGLRRTDGDRPGAEAWARQGAPFRCAHPFRPSGTTAHNEGAGTAPPSGRAPTTGAAEARAGAAPAERLPAAGQDTALRDRLHAAWLGRAAGCLLGKPVEKLPLAALRALARAAGNWPLTTWFTARGVPPELLAAHPWNRRSAATSLAENIDGMPEDDDLNYPLLNLLLLQRYGRDFTTADVARLWLDELPAGRTFTAERVAYRNLLDGVEPPLTAVRRNPFREWIGAQIRADVHGWTHPGDPVAAAAQAHRDAVLTHTANGVYGAMFVAAALAAAATGTADVHQALAAGLGVIPPRSRLAEAVRRGISYAAAEADFDRVADRLHAELGGYHWVHAVPNAALLAAALTHADGDFSRSVCAAVSGGWDTDSNGATAGSLAGLLAGHPDRLPERWTSPLKNRLATSVPSFDGIGFDTLAELTHLEAVRP
;
A
#
# COMPACT_ATOMS: atom_id res chain seq x y z
N MET A 1 -57.00 -47.12 32.19
CA MET A 1 -57.85 -47.83 31.20
C MET A 1 -57.57 -47.10 29.87
N GLY A 2 -56.74 -47.59 29.05
CA GLY A 2 -56.85 -48.53 27.94
C GLY A 2 -57.14 -47.64 26.68
N ASN A 3 -56.46 -47.63 25.60
CA ASN A 3 -55.74 -48.60 24.81
C ASN A 3 -55.00 -47.86 23.64
N ARG A 4 -53.80 -48.33 23.27
CA ARG A 4 -53.26 -48.20 21.89
C ARG A 4 -53.92 -49.27 20.99
N PRO A 5 -53.93 -49.15 19.63
CA PRO A 5 -52.77 -49.57 18.82
C PRO A 5 -52.52 -48.72 17.54
N ALA A 6 -51.33 -48.59 17.07
CA ALA A 6 -50.48 -49.21 16.02
C ALA A 6 -51.08 -49.27 14.59
N GLY A 7 -50.30 -48.81 13.61
CA GLY A 7 -50.41 -49.12 12.17
C GLY A 7 -49.83 -48.04 11.27
N ARG A 8 -48.62 -48.17 10.82
CA ARG A 8 -48.00 -48.62 9.54
C ARG A 8 -48.02 -47.58 8.38
N ASP A 9 -46.85 -47.24 7.96
CA ASP A 9 -46.26 -47.18 6.61
C ASP A 9 -46.94 -46.28 5.55
N GLY A 10 -46.21 -45.26 5.13
CA GLY A 10 -46.46 -44.49 3.94
C GLY A 10 -45.19 -43.78 3.46
N TRP A 11 -44.36 -44.46 2.72
CA TRP A 11 -43.26 -43.87 1.96
C TRP A 11 -43.85 -42.97 0.86
N ALA A 12 -43.68 -41.67 0.96
CA ALA A 12 -44.03 -40.73 -0.09
C ALA A 12 -42.77 -40.25 -0.81
N HIS A 13 -42.77 -40.39 -2.11
CA HIS A 13 -41.78 -40.09 -3.10
C HIS A 13 -41.20 -38.69 -2.94
N GLY A 14 -39.86 -38.58 -2.74
CA GLY A 14 -39.13 -37.35 -2.85
C GLY A 14 -39.04 -36.93 -4.31
N THR A 15 -39.55 -35.79 -4.61
CA THR A 15 -39.28 -35.06 -5.85
C THR A 15 -37.89 -34.49 -5.77
N ALA A 16 -37.03 -34.82 -6.73
CA ALA A 16 -35.70 -34.25 -6.89
C ALA A 16 -35.76 -32.71 -7.03
N PRO A 17 -34.82 -31.96 -6.49
CA PRO A 17 -34.79 -30.53 -6.70
C PRO A 17 -34.57 -30.19 -8.18
N PRO A 18 -35.09 -29.06 -8.67
CA PRO A 18 -34.91 -28.64 -10.04
C PRO A 18 -33.41 -28.39 -10.36
N ALA A 19 -33.00 -28.78 -11.54
CA ALA A 19 -31.66 -28.58 -12.06
C ALA A 19 -31.26 -27.08 -12.02
N ALA A 20 -30.04 -26.80 -11.59
CA ALA A 20 -29.48 -25.46 -11.60
C ALA A 20 -29.43 -24.90 -13.03
N PRO A 21 -29.71 -23.61 -13.25
CA PRO A 21 -29.62 -23.01 -14.56
C PRO A 21 -28.20 -23.10 -15.13
N PRO A 22 -28.01 -23.20 -16.46
CA PRO A 22 -26.70 -23.25 -17.09
C PRO A 22 -25.90 -21.99 -16.77
N ARG A 23 -24.59 -22.16 -16.59
CA ARG A 23 -23.66 -21.04 -16.40
C ARG A 23 -23.68 -20.17 -17.65
N PRO A 24 -23.69 -18.83 -17.51
CA PRO A 24 -23.52 -17.96 -18.66
C PRO A 24 -22.15 -18.22 -19.32
N GLU A 25 -22.12 -18.23 -20.64
CA GLU A 25 -20.89 -18.31 -21.42
C GLU A 25 -19.99 -17.10 -21.09
N PRO A 26 -18.66 -17.26 -21.10
CA PRO A 26 -17.76 -16.13 -20.89
C PRO A 26 -17.94 -15.11 -22.01
N GLU A 27 -18.10 -13.84 -21.63
CA GLU A 27 -18.13 -12.74 -22.59
C GLU A 27 -16.85 -12.73 -23.42
N PRO A 28 -16.92 -12.46 -24.75
CA PRO A 28 -15.76 -12.37 -25.59
C PRO A 28 -14.85 -11.22 -25.13
N GLU A 29 -13.55 -11.45 -25.14
CA GLU A 29 -12.54 -10.41 -24.88
C GLU A 29 -12.73 -9.25 -25.87
N PRO A 30 -12.66 -8.00 -25.43
CA PRO A 30 -12.76 -6.85 -26.33
C PRO A 30 -11.59 -6.84 -27.31
N GLU A 31 -11.91 -6.71 -28.60
CA GLU A 31 -10.93 -6.55 -29.68
C GLU A 31 -10.03 -5.33 -29.43
N PRO A 32 -8.73 -5.41 -29.72
CA PRO A 32 -7.83 -4.27 -29.59
C PRO A 32 -8.18 -3.19 -30.61
N ALA A 33 -8.25 -1.95 -30.15
CA ALA A 33 -8.52 -0.78 -30.98
C ALA A 33 -7.53 -0.68 -32.16
N PRO A 34 -7.97 -0.38 -33.38
CA PRO A 34 -7.09 -0.28 -34.54
C PRO A 34 -6.29 1.03 -34.51
N GLY A 35 -4.98 0.94 -34.61
CA GLY A 35 -4.15 2.02 -35.09
C GLY A 35 -3.04 2.58 -34.22
N LEU A 36 -2.17 1.74 -33.66
CA LEU A 36 -0.80 2.19 -33.31
C LEU A 36 0.20 1.16 -33.82
N ARG A 37 0.82 1.47 -34.98
CA ARG A 37 1.97 0.70 -35.47
C ARG A 37 3.09 0.77 -34.44
N ARG A 38 3.48 -0.37 -33.88
CA ARG A 38 4.70 -0.52 -33.10
C ARG A 38 5.88 -0.45 -34.06
N THR A 39 6.76 0.52 -33.87
CA THR A 39 8.12 0.46 -34.38
C THR A 39 8.93 -0.44 -33.43
N ASP A 40 9.46 -1.53 -33.94
CA ASP A 40 10.44 -2.37 -33.25
C ASP A 40 11.70 -1.54 -32.99
N GLY A 41 11.98 -1.19 -31.73
CA GLY A 41 13.18 -0.42 -31.41
C GLY A 41 13.46 -0.16 -29.94
N ASP A 42 12.53 -0.37 -29.01
CA ASP A 42 12.77 -0.04 -27.60
C ASP A 42 12.55 -1.25 -26.65
N ARG A 43 13.57 -2.11 -26.58
CA ARG A 43 13.82 -2.95 -25.39
C ARG A 43 15.00 -2.32 -24.64
N PRO A 44 14.81 -1.59 -23.54
CA PRO A 44 15.94 -1.27 -22.65
C PRO A 44 16.29 -2.55 -21.90
N GLY A 45 17.47 -3.08 -22.18
CA GLY A 45 18.07 -4.17 -21.41
C GLY A 45 18.38 -3.72 -19.98
N ALA A 46 18.59 -4.68 -19.07
CA ALA A 46 18.93 -4.48 -17.67
C ALA A 46 20.11 -3.52 -17.42
N GLU A 47 20.91 -3.21 -18.42
CA GLU A 47 22.03 -2.28 -18.37
C GLU A 47 21.64 -0.78 -18.45
N ALA A 48 20.41 -0.45 -18.84
CA ALA A 48 19.97 0.96 -18.95
C ALA A 48 19.80 1.63 -17.56
N TRP A 49 19.68 0.86 -16.49
CA TRP A 49 19.58 1.34 -15.11
C TRP A 49 20.87 1.97 -14.58
N ALA A 50 22.01 1.46 -15.04
CA ALA A 50 23.32 1.94 -14.57
C ALA A 50 23.74 3.29 -15.17
N ARG A 51 23.04 3.81 -16.18
CA ARG A 51 23.43 5.04 -16.92
C ARG A 51 22.54 6.24 -16.67
N GLN A 52 21.44 6.11 -15.92
CA GLN A 52 20.59 7.25 -15.59
C GLN A 52 20.81 7.63 -14.12
N GLY A 53 21.84 8.40 -13.86
CA GLY A 53 22.30 8.98 -12.58
C GLY A 53 21.25 9.06 -11.45
N ALA A 54 20.88 7.92 -10.87
CA ALA A 54 20.18 7.87 -9.61
C ALA A 54 21.21 7.93 -8.48
N PRO A 55 20.96 8.67 -7.38
CA PRO A 55 21.92 8.82 -6.28
C PRO A 55 22.10 7.57 -5.42
N PHE A 56 21.52 6.44 -5.78
CA PHE A 56 21.69 5.18 -5.05
C PHE A 56 22.89 4.40 -5.58
N ARG A 57 24.06 4.61 -4.94
CA ARG A 57 25.16 3.66 -5.02
C ARG A 57 24.90 2.50 -4.08
N CYS A 58 24.13 1.50 -4.51
CA CYS A 58 24.25 0.16 -3.93
C CYS A 58 25.46 -0.51 -4.54
N ALA A 59 26.61 -0.35 -3.90
CA ALA A 59 27.83 -1.05 -4.25
C ALA A 59 27.93 -2.33 -3.42
N HIS A 60 27.49 -3.46 -3.99
CA HIS A 60 28.16 -4.74 -3.78
C HIS A 60 27.86 -5.64 -4.98
N PRO A 61 28.90 -6.03 -5.74
CA PRO A 61 28.74 -6.99 -6.82
C PRO A 61 28.58 -8.40 -6.23
N PHE A 62 27.55 -9.07 -6.67
CA PHE A 62 27.36 -10.51 -6.50
C PHE A 62 28.54 -11.25 -7.15
N ARG A 63 29.31 -11.98 -6.38
CA ARG A 63 30.26 -12.97 -6.90
C ARG A 63 29.56 -14.33 -6.94
N PRO A 64 29.54 -15.01 -8.07
CA PRO A 64 29.10 -16.40 -8.11
C PRO A 64 30.17 -17.29 -7.48
N SER A 65 29.76 -18.16 -6.58
CA SER A 65 30.58 -19.26 -6.05
C SER A 65 30.84 -20.28 -7.15
N GLY A 66 32.07 -20.32 -7.63
CA GLY A 66 32.58 -21.36 -8.53
C GLY A 66 33.31 -22.41 -7.74
N THR A 67 33.07 -23.63 -8.12
CA THR A 67 33.54 -24.93 -7.68
C THR A 67 35.04 -25.11 -7.62
N THR A 68 35.45 -25.86 -6.62
CA THR A 68 36.71 -26.57 -6.33
C THR A 68 37.50 -27.12 -7.51
N ALA A 69 38.83 -26.94 -7.45
CA ALA A 69 39.81 -27.98 -7.83
C ALA A 69 41.13 -27.76 -7.07
N HIS A 70 41.61 -28.88 -6.53
CA HIS A 70 42.89 -29.06 -5.84
C HIS A 70 44.12 -28.70 -6.71
N ASN A 71 45.17 -28.16 -6.15
CA ASN A 71 46.50 -28.84 -6.18
C ASN A 71 47.52 -28.25 -5.19
N GLU A 72 48.41 -29.16 -4.76
CA GLU A 72 49.47 -29.07 -3.76
C GLU A 72 50.69 -28.25 -4.20
N GLY A 73 51.53 -27.80 -3.23
CA GLY A 73 52.92 -27.48 -3.49
C GLY A 73 53.58 -26.54 -2.49
N ALA A 74 54.12 -27.10 -1.48
CA ALA A 74 55.31 -26.83 -0.65
C ALA A 74 56.14 -25.53 -0.78
N GLY A 75 56.56 -24.98 0.38
CA GLY A 75 57.93 -24.59 0.57
C GLY A 75 58.23 -23.25 1.22
N THR A 76 58.70 -23.31 2.49
CA THR A 76 59.74 -22.58 3.19
C THR A 76 59.50 -21.16 3.75
N ALA A 77 59.64 -21.08 5.08
CA ALA A 77 59.97 -19.89 5.90
C ALA A 77 61.48 -19.89 6.22
N PRO A 78 61.99 -18.99 7.12
CA PRO A 78 62.05 -17.53 7.19
C PRO A 78 63.52 -17.01 7.13
N PRO A 79 63.98 -15.80 7.55
CA PRO A 79 64.04 -15.37 8.94
C PRO A 79 63.96 -13.85 9.29
N SER A 80 63.66 -13.61 10.54
CA SER A 80 64.07 -12.63 11.57
C SER A 80 64.72 -11.29 11.22
N GLY A 81 64.29 -10.21 11.94
CA GLY A 81 65.05 -8.95 12.10
C GLY A 81 64.28 -7.92 13.00
N ARG A 82 64.52 -8.02 14.26
CA ARG A 82 64.78 -7.07 15.38
C ARG A 82 64.27 -5.61 15.27
N ALA A 83 63.49 -5.19 16.34
CA ALA A 83 63.20 -3.83 16.77
C ALA A 83 64.45 -3.01 17.19
N PRO A 84 64.39 -1.66 17.35
CA PRO A 84 63.96 -1.12 18.65
C PRO A 84 63.22 0.23 18.72
N THR A 85 62.44 0.37 19.77
CA THR A 85 62.27 1.40 20.82
C THR A 85 61.87 2.83 20.52
N THR A 86 60.83 3.20 21.31
CA THR A 86 60.54 4.44 22.05
C THR A 86 59.90 5.61 21.34
N GLY A 87 58.73 5.98 21.88
CA GLY A 87 58.03 7.23 21.62
C GLY A 87 56.61 7.20 22.21
N ALA A 88 56.52 7.49 23.52
CA ALA A 88 55.22 7.70 24.18
C ALA A 88 54.51 8.92 23.58
N ALA A 89 53.27 8.70 23.06
CA ALA A 89 52.33 9.76 22.81
C ALA A 89 50.96 9.28 23.28
N GLU A 90 50.40 10.05 24.20
CA GLU A 90 49.19 9.85 24.96
C GLU A 90 47.97 9.51 24.08
N ALA A 91 47.35 8.37 24.36
CA ALA A 91 46.07 7.99 23.84
C ALA A 91 44.99 8.89 24.46
N ARG A 92 44.47 9.84 23.70
CA ARG A 92 43.17 10.42 23.97
C ARG A 92 42.12 9.38 23.57
N ALA A 93 41.51 8.77 24.57
CA ALA A 93 40.33 7.96 24.44
C ALA A 93 39.23 8.83 23.81
N GLY A 94 38.90 8.56 22.53
CA GLY A 94 37.69 9.04 21.90
C GLY A 94 36.53 8.33 22.56
N ALA A 95 35.77 9.05 23.35
CA ALA A 95 34.48 8.59 23.84
C ALA A 95 33.58 8.33 22.63
N ALA A 96 33.04 7.12 22.54
CA ALA A 96 31.95 6.79 21.61
C ALA A 96 30.81 7.82 21.80
N PRO A 97 30.16 8.28 20.73
CA PRO A 97 29.01 9.16 20.88
C PRO A 97 27.98 8.43 21.74
N ALA A 98 27.65 9.01 22.89
CA ALA A 98 26.60 8.52 23.74
C ALA A 98 25.32 8.47 22.90
N GLU A 99 24.77 7.30 22.72
CA GLU A 99 23.44 7.07 22.17
C GLU A 99 22.47 7.96 22.98
N ARG A 100 21.98 9.03 22.35
CA ARG A 100 20.90 9.83 22.93
C ARG A 100 19.63 9.00 22.81
N LEU A 101 19.25 8.36 23.89
CA LEU A 101 17.87 7.88 24.01
C LEU A 101 16.93 9.06 23.71
N PRO A 102 15.93 8.91 22.84
CA PRO A 102 14.97 9.97 22.59
C PRO A 102 14.30 10.37 23.92
N ALA A 103 14.11 11.67 24.12
CA ALA A 103 13.43 12.16 25.32
C ALA A 103 12.02 11.54 25.37
N ALA A 104 11.59 11.03 26.52
CA ALA A 104 10.33 10.31 26.70
C ALA A 104 9.09 10.99 26.10
N GLY A 105 9.08 12.33 25.96
CA GLY A 105 8.01 13.09 25.29
C GLY A 105 8.02 13.05 23.77
N GLN A 106 9.16 12.73 23.12
CA GLN A 106 9.21 12.55 21.66
C GLN A 106 8.75 11.17 21.25
N ASP A 107 8.91 10.20 22.13
CA ASP A 107 8.54 8.82 21.95
C ASP A 107 7.00 8.65 21.95
N THR A 108 6.31 9.23 22.93
CA THR A 108 4.84 9.25 22.95
C THR A 108 4.24 9.99 21.75
N ALA A 109 4.85 11.09 21.32
CA ALA A 109 4.35 11.86 20.18
C ALA A 109 4.43 11.10 18.85
N LEU A 110 5.44 10.25 18.63
CA LEU A 110 5.51 9.39 17.43
C LEU A 110 4.44 8.32 17.50
N ARG A 111 4.27 7.64 18.64
CA ARG A 111 3.22 6.62 18.82
C ARG A 111 1.82 7.19 18.54
N ASP A 112 1.53 8.39 19.04
CA ASP A 112 0.22 9.03 18.81
C ASP A 112 0.01 9.40 17.34
N ARG A 113 1.06 9.84 16.62
CA ARG A 113 1.02 10.03 15.16
C ARG A 113 0.74 8.71 14.42
N LEU A 114 1.38 7.63 14.83
CA LEU A 114 1.16 6.30 14.24
C LEU A 114 -0.25 5.79 14.50
N HIS A 115 -0.81 6.05 15.68
CA HIS A 115 -2.20 5.72 16.00
C HIS A 115 -3.17 6.48 15.10
N ALA A 116 -2.95 7.79 14.92
CA ALA A 116 -3.74 8.60 14.00
C ALA A 116 -3.60 8.13 12.54
N ALA A 117 -2.41 7.69 12.15
CA ALA A 117 -2.16 7.15 10.80
C ALA A 117 -2.90 5.82 10.54
N TRP A 118 -2.86 4.87 11.47
CA TRP A 118 -3.60 3.62 11.36
C TRP A 118 -5.11 3.84 11.30
N LEU A 119 -5.66 4.68 12.21
CA LEU A 119 -7.09 5.06 12.18
C LEU A 119 -7.45 5.77 10.88
N GLY A 120 -6.60 6.69 10.43
CA GLY A 120 -6.78 7.44 9.20
C GLY A 120 -6.79 6.53 7.97
N ARG A 121 -5.85 5.59 7.90
CA ARG A 121 -5.79 4.59 6.84
C ARG A 121 -7.06 3.76 6.78
N ALA A 122 -7.50 3.24 7.92
CA ALA A 122 -8.72 2.44 8.01
C ALA A 122 -9.97 3.26 7.62
N ALA A 123 -10.11 4.49 8.11
CA ALA A 123 -11.24 5.35 7.79
C ALA A 123 -11.28 5.71 6.30
N GLY A 124 -10.14 6.05 5.71
CA GLY A 124 -10.05 6.39 4.30
C GLY A 124 -10.36 5.20 3.38
N CYS A 125 -9.83 4.02 3.69
CA CYS A 125 -10.15 2.77 3.00
C CYS A 125 -11.66 2.48 3.07
N LEU A 126 -12.20 2.46 4.27
CA LEU A 126 -13.61 2.15 4.53
C LEU A 126 -14.57 3.11 3.80
N LEU A 127 -14.22 4.40 3.69
CA LEU A 127 -14.98 5.38 2.92
C LEU A 127 -14.99 5.03 1.43
N GLY A 128 -13.88 4.58 0.87
CA GLY A 128 -13.74 4.28 -0.56
C GLY A 128 -14.38 2.96 -1.01
N LYS A 129 -14.42 1.95 -0.12
CA LYS A 129 -14.88 0.58 -0.44
C LYS A 129 -16.22 0.47 -1.15
N PRO A 130 -17.28 1.19 -0.80
CA PRO A 130 -18.58 1.03 -1.46
C PRO A 130 -18.60 1.44 -2.92
N VAL A 131 -17.70 2.34 -3.32
CA VAL A 131 -17.68 2.99 -4.64
C VAL A 131 -16.45 2.60 -5.50
N GLU A 132 -15.64 1.68 -5.02
CA GLU A 132 -14.52 1.10 -5.77
C GLU A 132 -14.99 0.61 -7.15
N LYS A 133 -14.24 0.95 -8.20
CA LYS A 133 -14.53 0.58 -9.61
C LYS A 133 -15.69 1.33 -10.27
N LEU A 134 -16.43 2.17 -9.55
CA LEU A 134 -17.49 2.94 -10.18
C LEU A 134 -16.92 4.04 -11.08
N PRO A 135 -17.54 4.28 -12.23
CA PRO A 135 -17.23 5.48 -13.01
C PRO A 135 -17.44 6.74 -12.18
N LEU A 136 -16.59 7.76 -12.36
CA LEU A 136 -16.66 9.02 -11.60
C LEU A 136 -18.05 9.66 -11.62
N ALA A 137 -18.74 9.65 -12.77
CA ALA A 137 -20.09 10.17 -12.90
C ALA A 137 -21.12 9.40 -12.05
N ALA A 138 -20.97 8.06 -11.94
CA ALA A 138 -21.83 7.22 -11.13
C ALA A 138 -21.62 7.47 -9.62
N LEU A 139 -20.34 7.55 -9.18
CA LEU A 139 -19.97 7.90 -7.81
C LEU A 139 -20.62 9.23 -7.41
N ARG A 140 -20.45 10.26 -8.23
CA ARG A 140 -21.02 11.59 -8.00
C ARG A 140 -22.57 11.56 -7.96
N ALA A 141 -23.19 10.79 -8.85
CA ALA A 141 -24.66 10.67 -8.90
C ALA A 141 -25.20 10.01 -7.61
N LEU A 142 -24.57 8.92 -7.15
CA LEU A 142 -24.94 8.25 -5.91
C LEU A 142 -24.81 9.16 -4.69
N ALA A 143 -23.66 9.85 -4.56
CA ALA A 143 -23.42 10.76 -3.44
C ALA A 143 -24.38 11.96 -3.43
N ARG A 144 -24.67 12.56 -4.61
CA ARG A 144 -25.67 13.65 -4.74
C ARG A 144 -27.06 13.18 -4.37
N ALA A 145 -27.46 12.01 -4.83
CA ALA A 145 -28.78 11.44 -4.50
C ALA A 145 -28.96 11.20 -2.99
N ALA A 146 -27.87 10.82 -2.30
CA ALA A 146 -27.86 10.67 -0.85
C ALA A 146 -27.73 12.03 -0.09
N GLY A 147 -27.62 13.16 -0.79
CA GLY A 147 -27.40 14.48 -0.18
C GLY A 147 -25.98 14.68 0.41
N ASN A 148 -25.01 13.87 -0.02
CA ASN A 148 -23.64 13.90 0.48
C ASN A 148 -22.63 14.31 -0.62
N TRP A 149 -22.91 15.41 -1.31
CA TRP A 149 -21.99 16.00 -2.28
C TRP A 149 -21.91 17.52 -2.14
N PRO A 150 -20.74 18.12 -2.01
CA PRO A 150 -19.42 17.49 -1.90
C PRO A 150 -19.37 16.46 -0.76
N LEU A 151 -18.52 15.41 -0.93
CA LEU A 151 -18.43 14.33 0.05
C LEU A 151 -17.92 14.85 1.40
N THR A 152 -18.63 14.57 2.49
CA THR A 152 -18.30 15.03 3.85
C THR A 152 -18.45 13.96 4.92
N THR A 153 -19.07 12.83 4.57
CA THR A 153 -19.31 11.69 5.47
C THR A 153 -19.39 10.38 4.69
N TRP A 154 -19.67 9.29 5.37
CA TRP A 154 -19.81 7.94 4.81
C TRP A 154 -20.86 7.86 3.70
N PHE A 155 -20.62 6.99 2.72
CA PHE A 155 -21.67 6.65 1.76
C PHE A 155 -22.82 5.91 2.46
N THR A 156 -24.05 6.14 1.97
CA THR A 156 -25.26 5.52 2.48
C THR A 156 -26.19 5.16 1.33
N ALA A 157 -26.95 4.08 1.47
CA ALA A 157 -28.02 3.73 0.55
C ALA A 157 -29.31 4.52 0.83
N ARG A 158 -29.40 5.20 1.97
CA ARG A 158 -30.58 5.98 2.35
C ARG A 158 -30.74 7.19 1.44
N GLY A 159 -31.94 7.34 0.88
CA GLY A 159 -32.27 8.45 -0.03
C GLY A 159 -31.80 8.23 -1.48
N VAL A 160 -31.06 7.16 -1.78
CA VAL A 160 -30.65 6.85 -3.16
C VAL A 160 -31.79 6.13 -3.89
N PRO A 161 -32.27 6.62 -5.07
CA PRO A 161 -33.30 5.99 -5.84
C PRO A 161 -32.94 4.55 -6.25
N PRO A 162 -33.91 3.60 -6.17
CA PRO A 162 -33.66 2.20 -6.53
C PRO A 162 -33.17 2.00 -7.96
N GLU A 163 -33.63 2.79 -8.91
CA GLU A 163 -33.23 2.77 -10.31
C GLU A 163 -31.74 3.20 -10.47
N LEU A 164 -31.27 4.16 -9.68
CA LEU A 164 -29.87 4.58 -9.69
C LEU A 164 -28.98 3.48 -9.09
N LEU A 165 -29.41 2.82 -8.02
CA LEU A 165 -28.72 1.67 -7.44
C LEU A 165 -28.70 0.46 -8.37
N ALA A 166 -29.77 0.25 -9.15
CA ALA A 166 -29.81 -0.82 -10.15
C ALA A 166 -28.84 -0.56 -11.31
N ALA A 167 -28.70 0.71 -11.74
CA ALA A 167 -27.75 1.12 -12.78
C ALA A 167 -26.29 1.12 -12.30
N HIS A 168 -26.07 1.50 -11.05
CA HIS A 168 -24.75 1.66 -10.44
C HIS A 168 -24.73 1.01 -9.04
N PRO A 169 -24.70 -0.32 -8.95
CA PRO A 169 -24.73 -1.01 -7.68
C PRO A 169 -23.43 -0.74 -6.89
N TRP A 170 -23.58 -0.62 -5.56
CA TRP A 170 -22.42 -0.60 -4.66
C TRP A 170 -21.53 -1.83 -4.88
N ASN A 171 -20.26 -1.71 -4.56
CA ASN A 171 -19.37 -2.87 -4.55
C ASN A 171 -19.98 -3.98 -3.67
N ARG A 172 -20.35 -5.11 -4.29
CA ARG A 172 -21.09 -6.20 -3.63
C ARG A 172 -20.34 -6.84 -2.46
N ARG A 173 -19.00 -6.76 -2.47
CA ARG A 173 -18.17 -7.34 -1.41
C ARG A 173 -18.15 -6.48 -0.16
N SER A 174 -18.30 -5.18 -0.31
CA SER A 174 -18.08 -4.20 0.76
C SER A 174 -19.36 -3.52 1.23
N ALA A 175 -20.41 -3.41 0.41
CA ALA A 175 -21.65 -2.70 0.79
C ALA A 175 -22.27 -3.18 2.12
N ALA A 176 -22.19 -4.47 2.40
CA ALA A 176 -22.73 -5.06 3.63
C ALA A 176 -22.03 -4.60 4.91
N THR A 177 -20.82 -4.03 4.82
CA THR A 177 -19.98 -3.66 5.96
C THR A 177 -19.42 -2.24 5.90
N SER A 178 -19.66 -1.50 4.80
CA SER A 178 -18.97 -0.24 4.53
C SER A 178 -19.90 0.95 4.23
N LEU A 179 -21.22 0.75 4.15
CA LEU A 179 -22.17 1.85 4.14
C LEU A 179 -22.41 2.36 5.56
N ALA A 180 -22.71 3.64 5.72
CA ALA A 180 -22.92 4.31 7.00
C ALA A 180 -23.79 3.51 7.99
N GLU A 181 -24.84 2.89 7.46
CA GLU A 181 -25.77 2.06 8.24
C GLU A 181 -25.26 0.68 8.61
N ASN A 182 -24.15 0.23 8.03
CA ASN A 182 -23.65 -1.14 8.14
C ASN A 182 -22.26 -1.22 8.79
N ILE A 183 -21.58 -0.08 9.01
CA ILE A 183 -20.21 -0.07 9.58
C ILE A 183 -20.27 -0.58 11.02
N ASP A 184 -19.44 -1.60 11.29
CA ASP A 184 -19.26 -2.19 12.62
C ASP A 184 -17.80 -2.65 12.83
N GLY A 185 -16.88 -1.69 12.97
CA GLY A 185 -15.44 -1.93 12.93
C GLY A 185 -14.88 -1.85 11.50
N MET A 186 -13.57 -2.00 11.35
CA MET A 186 -12.95 -2.06 10.03
C MET A 186 -13.07 -3.50 9.48
N PRO A 187 -13.79 -3.71 8.37
CA PRO A 187 -13.84 -5.02 7.72
C PRO A 187 -12.51 -5.33 7.04
N GLU A 188 -12.28 -6.61 6.78
CA GLU A 188 -11.10 -7.05 6.07
C GLU A 188 -10.93 -6.36 4.71
N ASP A 189 -9.67 -5.99 4.43
CA ASP A 189 -9.27 -5.39 3.17
C ASP A 189 -7.78 -5.60 2.90
N ASP A 190 -7.37 -5.67 1.63
CA ASP A 190 -5.97 -5.80 1.26
C ASP A 190 -5.17 -4.52 1.55
N ASP A 191 -5.78 -3.35 1.51
CA ASP A 191 -5.18 -2.09 1.97
C ASP A 191 -4.75 -2.12 3.44
N LEU A 192 -5.32 -2.98 4.27
CA LEU A 192 -4.92 -3.20 5.66
C LEU A 192 -4.08 -4.46 5.83
N ASN A 193 -4.40 -5.55 5.12
CA ASN A 193 -3.67 -6.81 5.22
C ASN A 193 -2.18 -6.65 4.87
N TYR A 194 -1.85 -5.93 3.79
CA TYR A 194 -0.46 -5.77 3.36
C TYR A 194 0.39 -4.91 4.31
N PRO A 195 -0.07 -3.78 4.86
CA PRO A 195 0.64 -3.09 5.94
C PRO A 195 0.87 -3.96 7.18
N LEU A 196 -0.10 -4.81 7.56
CA LEU A 196 0.10 -5.77 8.65
C LEU A 196 1.17 -6.80 8.34
N LEU A 197 1.21 -7.32 7.11
CA LEU A 197 2.29 -8.21 6.66
C LEU A 197 3.65 -7.52 6.69
N ASN A 198 3.72 -6.23 6.33
CA ASN A 198 4.97 -5.47 6.40
C ASN A 198 5.39 -5.17 7.84
N LEU A 199 4.44 -4.96 8.76
CA LEU A 199 4.76 -4.90 10.18
C LEU A 199 5.33 -6.23 10.68
N LEU A 200 4.68 -7.35 10.34
CA LEU A 200 5.15 -8.70 10.68
C LEU A 200 6.51 -9.01 10.05
N LEU A 201 6.77 -8.52 8.84
CA LEU A 201 8.06 -8.63 8.16
C LEU A 201 9.18 -7.99 8.97
N LEU A 202 8.97 -6.75 9.45
CA LEU A 202 9.93 -6.06 10.30
C LEU A 202 10.15 -6.78 11.63
N GLN A 203 9.07 -7.29 12.24
CA GLN A 203 9.17 -8.03 13.49
C GLN A 203 10.01 -9.32 13.35
N ARG A 204 9.88 -10.03 12.23
CA ARG A 204 10.56 -11.32 12.00
C ARG A 204 11.97 -11.19 11.46
N TYR A 205 12.18 -10.26 10.52
CA TYR A 205 13.42 -10.17 9.75
C TYR A 205 14.21 -8.87 9.99
N GLY A 206 13.64 -7.93 10.75
CA GLY A 206 14.25 -6.63 10.99
C GLY A 206 14.24 -5.72 9.76
N ARG A 207 14.95 -4.58 9.85
CA ARG A 207 14.96 -3.55 8.80
C ARG A 207 15.72 -3.95 7.54
N ASP A 208 16.65 -4.91 7.64
CA ASP A 208 17.50 -5.36 6.53
C ASP A 208 16.93 -6.54 5.75
N PHE A 209 15.64 -6.82 5.90
CA PHE A 209 14.96 -7.89 5.17
C PHE A 209 15.23 -7.82 3.66
N THR A 210 15.25 -8.96 3.02
CA THR A 210 15.40 -9.11 1.56
C THR A 210 14.05 -9.34 0.88
N THR A 211 14.00 -9.17 -0.44
CA THR A 211 12.80 -9.53 -1.23
C THR A 211 12.47 -11.02 -1.09
N ALA A 212 13.46 -11.89 -0.86
CA ALA A 212 13.23 -13.31 -0.60
C ALA A 212 12.55 -13.54 0.77
N ASP A 213 12.81 -12.71 1.76
CA ASP A 213 12.12 -12.77 3.06
C ASP A 213 10.67 -12.32 2.93
N VAL A 214 10.38 -11.30 2.12
CA VAL A 214 8.99 -10.92 1.77
C VAL A 214 8.27 -12.10 1.11
N ALA A 215 8.91 -12.75 0.14
CA ALA A 215 8.34 -13.92 -0.56
C ALA A 215 8.03 -15.06 0.40
N ARG A 216 8.96 -15.36 1.33
CA ARG A 216 8.77 -16.40 2.34
C ARG A 216 7.61 -16.06 3.27
N LEU A 217 7.59 -14.83 3.80
CA LEU A 217 6.50 -14.37 4.66
C LEU A 217 5.13 -14.50 3.97
N TRP A 218 5.03 -14.14 2.70
CA TRP A 218 3.77 -14.25 1.95
C TRP A 218 3.31 -15.70 1.79
N LEU A 219 4.23 -16.62 1.51
CA LEU A 219 3.90 -18.04 1.42
C LEU A 219 3.44 -18.63 2.76
N ASP A 220 3.97 -18.11 3.86
CA ASP A 220 3.65 -18.57 5.21
C ASP A 220 2.35 -17.95 5.76
N GLU A 221 2.09 -16.65 5.50
CA GLU A 221 1.07 -15.88 6.23
C GLU A 221 -0.05 -15.33 5.35
N LEU A 222 0.17 -15.15 4.03
CA LEU A 222 -0.82 -14.54 3.14
C LEU A 222 -1.64 -15.62 2.43
N PRO A 223 -2.96 -15.75 2.72
CA PRO A 223 -3.79 -16.68 1.97
C PRO A 223 -3.83 -16.33 0.48
N ALA A 224 -3.51 -17.27 -0.40
CA ALA A 224 -3.49 -17.07 -1.86
C ALA A 224 -4.82 -16.51 -2.40
N GLY A 225 -5.94 -16.87 -1.78
CA GLY A 225 -7.29 -16.38 -2.13
C GLY A 225 -7.49 -14.88 -1.86
N ARG A 226 -6.60 -14.25 -1.09
CA ARG A 226 -6.63 -12.83 -0.72
C ARG A 226 -5.65 -11.98 -1.53
N THR A 227 -5.05 -12.55 -2.56
CA THR A 227 -4.18 -11.83 -3.50
C THR A 227 -4.95 -11.42 -4.74
N PHE A 228 -4.62 -10.26 -5.29
CA PHE A 228 -5.24 -9.71 -6.50
C PHE A 228 -4.14 -9.34 -7.51
N THR A 229 -4.53 -9.19 -8.76
CA THR A 229 -3.72 -8.60 -9.85
C THR A 229 -2.23 -8.99 -9.84
N ALA A 230 -1.31 -8.05 -9.66
CA ALA A 230 0.14 -8.26 -9.67
C ALA A 230 0.60 -9.20 -8.54
N GLU A 231 0.02 -9.07 -7.37
CA GLU A 231 0.28 -9.90 -6.20
C GLU A 231 -0.08 -11.36 -6.45
N ARG A 232 -1.25 -11.61 -7.04
CA ARG A 232 -1.69 -12.97 -7.40
C ARG A 232 -0.77 -13.61 -8.43
N VAL A 233 -0.34 -12.82 -9.43
CA VAL A 233 0.60 -13.32 -10.43
C VAL A 233 1.95 -13.65 -9.82
N ALA A 234 2.48 -12.78 -8.97
CA ALA A 234 3.75 -13.02 -8.28
C ALA A 234 3.64 -14.22 -7.33
N TYR A 235 2.54 -14.34 -6.58
CA TYR A 235 2.28 -15.49 -5.69
C TYR A 235 2.27 -16.81 -6.48
N ARG A 236 1.56 -16.86 -7.61
CA ARG A 236 1.60 -18.02 -8.51
C ARG A 236 3.02 -18.29 -9.00
N ASN A 237 3.76 -17.25 -9.38
CA ASN A 237 5.14 -17.40 -9.85
C ASN A 237 6.05 -17.99 -8.74
N LEU A 238 5.85 -17.60 -7.48
CA LEU A 238 6.54 -18.19 -6.32
C LEU A 238 6.23 -19.69 -6.19
N LEU A 239 4.96 -20.07 -6.30
CA LEU A 239 4.54 -21.47 -6.26
C LEU A 239 5.10 -22.30 -7.45
N ASP A 240 5.34 -21.64 -8.58
CA ASP A 240 6.00 -22.23 -9.77
C ASP A 240 7.55 -22.26 -9.62
N GLY A 241 8.10 -21.91 -8.46
CA GLY A 241 9.56 -21.89 -8.21
C GLY A 241 10.30 -20.74 -8.88
N VAL A 242 9.62 -19.66 -9.25
CA VAL A 242 10.25 -18.44 -9.81
C VAL A 242 10.75 -17.57 -8.68
N GLU A 243 12.04 -17.26 -8.69
CA GLU A 243 12.67 -16.42 -7.67
C GLU A 243 12.46 -14.91 -7.94
N PRO A 244 12.35 -14.08 -6.88
CA PRO A 244 12.38 -12.63 -7.03
C PRO A 244 13.73 -12.16 -7.62
N PRO A 245 13.75 -11.08 -8.43
CA PRO A 245 12.61 -10.24 -8.82
C PRO A 245 11.87 -10.72 -10.08
N LEU A 246 12.18 -11.91 -10.62
CA LEU A 246 11.51 -12.43 -11.82
C LEU A 246 10.02 -12.71 -11.59
N THR A 247 9.59 -12.88 -10.33
CA THR A 247 8.19 -12.98 -9.92
C THR A 247 7.36 -11.80 -10.40
N ALA A 248 7.94 -10.59 -10.41
CA ALA A 248 7.28 -9.37 -10.84
C ALA A 248 7.05 -9.26 -12.35
N VAL A 249 7.84 -9.98 -13.16
CA VAL A 249 7.82 -9.82 -14.64
C VAL A 249 7.23 -11.02 -15.38
N ARG A 250 7.39 -12.25 -14.85
CA ARG A 250 6.93 -13.44 -15.54
C ARG A 250 5.41 -13.45 -15.67
N ARG A 251 4.92 -13.22 -16.91
CA ARG A 251 3.48 -13.19 -17.25
C ARG A 251 2.67 -12.28 -16.33
N ASN A 252 3.24 -11.13 -15.95
CA ASN A 252 2.59 -10.15 -15.08
C ASN A 252 2.24 -8.87 -15.86
N PRO A 253 1.02 -8.75 -16.41
CA PRO A 253 0.58 -7.54 -17.07
C PRO A 253 0.27 -6.40 -16.11
N PHE A 254 0.09 -6.70 -14.82
CA PHE A 254 -0.34 -5.77 -13.77
C PHE A 254 0.83 -5.10 -13.03
N ARG A 255 2.07 -5.30 -13.45
CA ARG A 255 3.29 -4.91 -12.74
C ARG A 255 3.50 -3.41 -12.51
N GLU A 256 2.69 -2.55 -13.09
CA GLU A 256 2.69 -1.10 -12.81
C GLU A 256 1.37 -0.62 -12.15
N TRP A 257 0.57 -1.55 -11.61
CA TRP A 257 -0.64 -1.23 -10.87
C TRP A 257 -0.31 -0.81 -9.44
N ILE A 258 -1.34 -0.42 -8.65
CA ILE A 258 -1.20 0.26 -7.36
C ILE A 258 -0.76 -0.64 -6.20
N GLY A 259 -0.81 -1.96 -6.34
CA GLY A 259 -0.68 -2.90 -5.23
C GLY A 259 0.61 -2.81 -4.40
N ALA A 260 1.73 -2.32 -4.96
CA ALA A 260 2.91 -2.01 -4.15
C ALA A 260 2.78 -0.69 -3.39
N GLN A 261 2.07 0.29 -3.94
CA GLN A 261 1.84 1.59 -3.30
C GLN A 261 0.99 1.46 -2.05
N ILE A 262 -0.06 0.63 -2.06
CA ILE A 262 -1.00 0.47 -0.93
C ILE A 262 -0.36 -0.15 0.32
N ARG A 263 0.80 -0.76 0.22
CA ARG A 263 1.47 -1.46 1.32
C ARG A 263 2.73 -0.77 1.82
N ALA A 264 3.02 0.42 1.30
CA ALA A 264 4.26 1.13 1.58
C ALA A 264 4.32 1.81 2.96
N ASP A 265 3.20 1.91 3.66
CA ASP A 265 3.01 2.75 4.85
C ASP A 265 3.97 2.42 5.98
N VAL A 266 4.08 1.16 6.37
CA VAL A 266 4.93 0.73 7.47
C VAL A 266 6.40 1.08 7.20
N HIS A 267 6.83 1.03 5.95
CA HIS A 267 8.19 1.42 5.57
C HIS A 267 8.44 2.92 5.80
N GLY A 268 7.43 3.76 5.57
CA GLY A 268 7.49 5.19 5.88
C GLY A 268 7.40 5.45 7.38
N TRP A 269 6.43 4.84 8.04
CA TRP A 269 6.15 5.03 9.47
C TRP A 269 7.34 4.67 10.38
N THR A 270 8.13 3.67 9.97
CA THR A 270 9.27 3.17 10.75
C THR A 270 10.60 3.86 10.41
N HIS A 271 10.61 4.84 9.51
CA HIS A 271 11.78 5.67 9.17
C HIS A 271 11.50 7.18 9.33
N PRO A 272 11.07 7.67 10.50
CA PRO A 272 10.76 9.09 10.68
C PRO A 272 11.97 9.96 10.34
N GLY A 273 11.79 10.88 9.36
CA GLY A 273 12.85 11.81 8.93
C GLY A 273 13.90 11.23 7.97
N ASP A 274 13.79 9.95 7.57
CA ASP A 274 14.65 9.35 6.57
C ASP A 274 13.86 8.84 5.33
N PRO A 275 13.44 9.73 4.44
CA PRO A 275 12.70 9.36 3.23
C PRO A 275 13.47 8.40 2.31
N VAL A 276 14.81 8.48 2.34
CA VAL A 276 15.67 7.65 1.49
C VAL A 276 15.68 6.20 1.97
N ALA A 277 15.86 5.99 3.27
CA ALA A 277 15.79 4.65 3.87
C ALA A 277 14.40 4.03 3.71
N ALA A 278 13.32 4.81 3.95
CA ALA A 278 11.95 4.39 3.73
C ALA A 278 11.70 3.92 2.29
N ALA A 279 12.13 4.71 1.31
CA ALA A 279 12.01 4.36 -0.11
C ALA A 279 12.82 3.12 -0.49
N ALA A 280 14.03 2.97 0.05
CA ALA A 280 14.87 1.79 -0.19
C ALA A 280 14.24 0.52 0.41
N GLN A 281 13.61 0.62 1.58
CA GLN A 281 12.90 -0.49 2.20
C GLN A 281 11.64 -0.85 1.41
N ALA A 282 10.82 0.14 1.01
CA ALA A 282 9.65 -0.06 0.16
C ALA A 282 10.02 -0.65 -1.22
N HIS A 283 11.18 -0.28 -1.78
CA HIS A 283 11.67 -0.87 -3.02
C HIS A 283 11.91 -2.38 -2.87
N ARG A 284 12.55 -2.84 -1.77
CA ARG A 284 12.81 -4.27 -1.54
C ARG A 284 11.53 -5.10 -1.46
N ASP A 285 10.47 -4.54 -0.86
CA ASP A 285 9.15 -5.16 -0.84
C ASP A 285 8.48 -5.13 -2.22
N ALA A 286 8.46 -3.96 -2.88
CA ALA A 286 7.73 -3.73 -4.11
C ALA A 286 8.22 -4.59 -5.29
N VAL A 287 9.52 -4.84 -5.41
CA VAL A 287 10.10 -5.61 -6.54
C VAL A 287 9.74 -7.10 -6.52
N LEU A 288 9.11 -7.61 -5.47
CA LEU A 288 8.51 -8.94 -5.48
C LEU A 288 7.41 -9.05 -6.54
N THR A 289 6.64 -7.99 -6.76
CA THR A 289 5.39 -8.02 -7.52
C THR A 289 5.31 -6.98 -8.63
N HIS A 290 6.06 -5.89 -8.53
CA HIS A 290 5.94 -4.73 -9.40
C HIS A 290 7.26 -4.31 -10.04
N THR A 291 7.15 -3.44 -11.06
CA THR A 291 8.27 -2.82 -11.76
C THR A 291 7.97 -1.36 -12.04
N ALA A 292 8.98 -0.57 -12.42
CA ALA A 292 8.84 0.80 -12.91
C ALA A 292 7.87 1.64 -12.05
N ASN A 293 6.80 2.21 -12.64
CA ASN A 293 5.90 3.12 -11.93
C ASN A 293 5.15 2.46 -10.77
N GLY A 294 4.94 1.14 -10.78
CA GLY A 294 4.39 0.41 -9.62
C GLY A 294 5.32 0.46 -8.41
N VAL A 295 6.63 0.27 -8.64
CA VAL A 295 7.66 0.40 -7.59
C VAL A 295 7.83 1.87 -7.17
N TYR A 296 7.83 2.79 -8.14
CA TYR A 296 7.98 4.23 -7.83
C TYR A 296 6.82 4.75 -6.98
N GLY A 297 5.59 4.23 -7.16
CA GLY A 297 4.44 4.55 -6.31
C GLY A 297 4.67 4.18 -4.85
N ALA A 298 5.19 2.98 -4.59
CA ALA A 298 5.55 2.54 -3.24
C ALA A 298 6.65 3.41 -2.62
N MET A 299 7.73 3.69 -3.36
CA MET A 299 8.83 4.55 -2.91
C MET A 299 8.34 5.96 -2.60
N PHE A 300 7.49 6.53 -3.46
CA PHE A 300 6.90 7.86 -3.28
C PHE A 300 6.10 7.95 -1.98
N VAL A 301 5.20 7.00 -1.75
CA VAL A 301 4.35 6.97 -0.55
C VAL A 301 5.18 6.75 0.71
N ALA A 302 6.10 5.78 0.72
CA ALA A 302 6.96 5.53 1.88
C ALA A 302 7.78 6.76 2.28
N ALA A 303 8.37 7.45 1.30
CA ALA A 303 9.17 8.65 1.56
C ALA A 303 8.32 9.84 2.05
N ALA A 304 7.12 10.02 1.48
CA ALA A 304 6.19 11.06 1.94
C ALA A 304 5.75 10.81 3.39
N LEU A 305 5.43 9.56 3.74
CA LEU A 305 5.06 9.18 5.10
C LEU A 305 6.23 9.31 6.08
N ALA A 306 7.46 8.97 5.67
CA ALA A 306 8.65 9.17 6.51
C ALA A 306 8.88 10.65 6.85
N ALA A 307 8.67 11.55 5.90
CA ALA A 307 8.74 12.99 6.16
C ALA A 307 7.62 13.45 7.12
N ALA A 308 6.38 13.02 6.89
CA ALA A 308 5.23 13.37 7.75
C ALA A 308 5.36 12.79 9.16
N ALA A 309 5.96 11.61 9.34
CA ALA A 309 6.14 10.95 10.62
C ALA A 309 7.01 11.75 11.61
N THR A 310 7.81 12.71 11.13
CA THR A 310 8.56 13.63 12.00
C THR A 310 7.66 14.52 12.86
N GLY A 311 6.44 14.81 12.39
CA GLY A 311 5.52 15.77 13.00
C GLY A 311 5.93 17.25 12.80
N THR A 312 6.92 17.52 11.96
CA THR A 312 7.40 18.88 11.63
C THR A 312 7.19 19.25 10.17
N ALA A 313 7.02 18.26 9.29
CA ALA A 313 6.74 18.49 7.88
C ALA A 313 5.24 18.73 7.65
N ASP A 314 4.94 19.68 6.78
CA ASP A 314 3.60 19.85 6.20
C ASP A 314 3.35 18.88 5.04
N VAL A 315 2.14 18.92 4.47
CA VAL A 315 1.74 18.05 3.37
C VAL A 315 2.58 18.28 2.11
N HIS A 316 2.95 19.53 1.83
CA HIS A 316 3.72 19.89 0.63
C HIS A 316 5.16 19.40 0.76
N GLN A 317 5.77 19.54 1.94
CA GLN A 317 7.09 18.99 2.25
C GLN A 317 7.10 17.47 2.17
N ALA A 318 6.05 16.81 2.67
CA ALA A 318 5.90 15.37 2.57
C ALA A 318 5.82 14.89 1.11
N LEU A 319 4.98 15.52 0.27
CA LEU A 319 4.87 15.21 -1.15
C LEU A 319 6.17 15.50 -1.91
N ALA A 320 6.88 16.57 -1.56
CA ALA A 320 8.18 16.89 -2.13
C ALA A 320 9.25 15.84 -1.78
N ALA A 321 9.26 15.33 -0.53
CA ALA A 321 10.14 14.24 -0.11
C ALA A 321 9.87 12.97 -0.93
N GLY A 322 8.61 12.62 -1.17
CA GLY A 322 8.21 11.51 -2.03
C GLY A 322 8.71 11.66 -3.47
N LEU A 323 8.56 12.85 -4.06
CA LEU A 323 9.07 13.14 -5.40
C LEU A 323 10.60 13.12 -5.48
N GLY A 324 11.30 13.40 -4.37
CA GLY A 324 12.75 13.42 -4.30
C GLY A 324 13.43 12.06 -4.45
N VAL A 325 12.72 10.97 -4.18
CA VAL A 325 13.30 9.61 -4.17
C VAL A 325 12.98 8.79 -5.42
N ILE A 326 12.17 9.30 -6.34
CA ILE A 326 11.79 8.61 -7.57
C ILE A 326 12.42 9.27 -8.80
N PRO A 327 12.56 8.55 -9.94
CA PRO A 327 13.13 9.13 -11.14
C PRO A 327 12.32 10.36 -11.60
N PRO A 328 12.95 11.55 -11.73
CA PRO A 328 12.23 12.81 -11.91
C PRO A 328 11.47 12.92 -13.23
N ARG A 329 11.83 12.12 -14.24
CA ARG A 329 11.16 12.06 -15.55
C ARG A 329 10.32 10.80 -15.73
N SER A 330 10.03 10.07 -14.65
CA SER A 330 9.07 8.95 -14.70
C SER A 330 7.66 9.46 -14.95
N ARG A 331 6.83 8.64 -15.61
CA ARG A 331 5.40 8.94 -15.82
C ARG A 331 4.69 9.26 -14.50
N LEU A 332 5.03 8.55 -13.44
CA LEU A 332 4.47 8.76 -12.10
C LEU A 332 4.87 10.14 -11.55
N ALA A 333 6.16 10.51 -11.58
CA ALA A 333 6.62 11.80 -11.09
C ALA A 333 6.00 12.98 -11.86
N GLU A 334 5.87 12.86 -13.17
CA GLU A 334 5.21 13.87 -14.01
C GLU A 334 3.73 14.00 -13.68
N ALA A 335 3.01 12.88 -13.52
CA ALA A 335 1.60 12.86 -13.19
C ALA A 335 1.34 13.44 -11.79
N VAL A 336 2.16 13.10 -10.80
CA VAL A 336 2.09 13.66 -9.42
C VAL A 336 2.28 15.18 -9.46
N ARG A 337 3.30 15.70 -10.17
CA ARG A 337 3.51 17.15 -10.29
C ARG A 337 2.33 17.87 -10.96
N ARG A 338 1.70 17.24 -11.96
CA ARG A 338 0.48 17.78 -12.60
C ARG A 338 -0.66 17.84 -11.59
N GLY A 339 -0.90 16.74 -10.83
CA GLY A 339 -1.92 16.70 -9.78
C GLY A 339 -1.73 17.84 -8.77
N ILE A 340 -0.53 18.02 -8.24
CA ILE A 340 -0.17 19.10 -7.32
C ILE A 340 -0.45 20.48 -7.98
N SER A 341 0.01 20.67 -9.21
CA SER A 341 -0.16 21.95 -9.92
C SER A 341 -1.63 22.29 -10.16
N TYR A 342 -2.46 21.30 -10.52
CA TYR A 342 -3.89 21.53 -10.78
C TYR A 342 -4.62 21.85 -9.47
N ALA A 343 -4.32 21.14 -8.41
CA ALA A 343 -4.92 21.36 -7.09
C ALA A 343 -4.54 22.71 -6.49
N ALA A 344 -3.31 23.20 -6.74
CA ALA A 344 -2.87 24.51 -6.27
C ALA A 344 -3.51 25.67 -7.06
N ALA A 345 -3.96 25.44 -8.31
CA ALA A 345 -4.49 26.47 -9.18
C ALA A 345 -6.02 26.52 -9.23
N GLU A 346 -6.74 25.51 -8.76
CA GLU A 346 -8.20 25.36 -8.85
C GLU A 346 -8.81 25.15 -7.46
N ALA A 347 -9.78 25.99 -7.13
CA ALA A 347 -10.48 25.94 -5.83
C ALA A 347 -11.58 24.85 -5.78
N ASP A 348 -12.08 24.42 -6.94
CA ASP A 348 -13.10 23.38 -7.06
C ASP A 348 -12.43 22.02 -7.35
N PHE A 349 -12.43 21.13 -6.38
CA PHE A 349 -11.80 19.81 -6.54
C PHE A 349 -12.47 18.94 -7.63
N ASP A 350 -13.77 19.13 -7.89
CA ASP A 350 -14.44 18.42 -8.99
C ASP A 350 -13.76 18.73 -10.35
N ARG A 351 -13.34 19.97 -10.57
CA ARG A 351 -12.63 20.38 -11.78
C ARG A 351 -11.22 19.83 -11.84
N VAL A 352 -10.54 19.74 -10.69
CA VAL A 352 -9.22 19.07 -10.59
C VAL A 352 -9.33 17.61 -11.00
N ALA A 353 -10.30 16.90 -10.42
CA ALA A 353 -10.56 15.50 -10.74
C ALA A 353 -10.94 15.31 -12.21
N ASP A 354 -11.84 16.12 -12.76
CA ASP A 354 -12.26 16.06 -14.16
C ASP A 354 -11.07 16.25 -15.11
N ARG A 355 -10.18 17.17 -14.79
CA ARG A 355 -8.97 17.43 -15.60
C ARG A 355 -8.01 16.24 -15.54
N LEU A 356 -7.79 15.64 -14.37
CA LEU A 356 -6.98 14.44 -14.24
C LEU A 356 -7.58 13.27 -15.02
N HIS A 357 -8.90 13.08 -14.96
CA HIS A 357 -9.59 12.05 -15.74
C HIS A 357 -9.49 12.30 -17.26
N ALA A 358 -9.56 13.55 -17.71
CA ALA A 358 -9.38 13.87 -19.12
C ALA A 358 -7.96 13.54 -19.64
N GLU A 359 -6.93 13.73 -18.82
CA GLU A 359 -5.53 13.51 -19.22
C GLU A 359 -5.07 12.06 -18.98
N LEU A 360 -5.53 11.43 -17.89
CA LEU A 360 -5.04 10.13 -17.45
C LEU A 360 -6.08 9.01 -17.59
N GLY A 361 -7.26 9.29 -18.11
CA GLY A 361 -8.34 8.32 -18.27
C GLY A 361 -8.05 7.16 -19.23
N GLY A 362 -6.95 7.24 -20.00
CA GLY A 362 -6.46 6.13 -20.81
C GLY A 362 -5.76 5.02 -20.01
N TYR A 363 -5.45 5.25 -18.72
CA TYR A 363 -4.95 4.22 -17.82
C TYR A 363 -6.08 3.38 -17.23
N HIS A 364 -5.79 2.14 -16.90
CA HIS A 364 -6.72 1.33 -16.12
C HIS A 364 -6.95 1.98 -14.73
N TRP A 365 -8.16 1.87 -14.17
CA TRP A 365 -8.54 2.52 -12.92
C TRP A 365 -7.63 2.19 -11.72
N VAL A 366 -6.99 1.02 -11.72
CA VAL A 366 -6.08 0.55 -10.66
C VAL A 366 -4.59 0.83 -10.96
N HIS A 367 -4.26 1.53 -12.05
CA HIS A 367 -2.86 1.83 -12.41
C HIS A 367 -2.24 2.84 -11.44
N ALA A 368 -0.97 2.64 -11.03
CA ALA A 368 -0.29 3.52 -10.06
C ALA A 368 -0.24 5.00 -10.50
N VAL A 369 -0.04 5.29 -11.78
CA VAL A 369 0.15 6.66 -12.29
C VAL A 369 -1.05 7.58 -12.03
N PRO A 370 -2.31 7.26 -12.48
CA PRO A 370 -3.45 8.13 -12.21
C PRO A 370 -3.78 8.23 -10.73
N ASN A 371 -3.65 7.13 -9.98
CA ASN A 371 -3.96 7.11 -8.56
C ASN A 371 -2.98 7.94 -7.74
N ALA A 372 -1.67 7.87 -8.01
CA ALA A 372 -0.68 8.73 -7.36
C ALA A 372 -0.89 10.22 -7.68
N ALA A 373 -1.30 10.55 -8.91
CA ALA A 373 -1.61 11.93 -9.30
C ALA A 373 -2.84 12.45 -8.54
N LEU A 374 -3.90 11.65 -8.44
CA LEU A 374 -5.12 12.00 -7.71
C LEU A 374 -4.86 12.13 -6.21
N LEU A 375 -4.12 11.18 -5.63
CA LEU A 375 -3.70 11.24 -4.22
C LEU A 375 -2.97 12.54 -3.89
N ALA A 376 -1.96 12.88 -4.69
CA ALA A 376 -1.19 14.11 -4.50
C ALA A 376 -2.05 15.37 -4.69
N ALA A 377 -2.97 15.37 -5.67
CA ALA A 377 -3.91 16.45 -5.87
C ALA A 377 -4.87 16.63 -4.69
N ALA A 378 -5.44 15.52 -4.17
CA ALA A 378 -6.37 15.55 -3.04
C ALA A 378 -5.70 16.10 -1.76
N LEU A 379 -4.50 15.60 -1.46
CA LEU A 379 -3.71 16.06 -0.31
C LEU A 379 -3.31 17.54 -0.43
N THR A 380 -2.89 17.98 -1.62
CA THR A 380 -2.54 19.38 -1.88
C THR A 380 -3.75 20.30 -1.74
N HIS A 381 -4.90 19.91 -2.35
CA HIS A 381 -6.13 20.72 -2.31
C HIS A 381 -6.71 20.82 -0.89
N ALA A 382 -6.57 19.77 -0.10
CA ALA A 382 -7.02 19.72 1.29
C ALA A 382 -6.07 20.45 2.27
N ASP A 383 -4.85 20.79 1.82
CA ASP A 383 -3.79 21.37 2.65
C ASP A 383 -3.51 20.55 3.93
N GLY A 384 -3.56 19.22 3.81
CA GLY A 384 -3.34 18.28 4.91
C GLY A 384 -4.49 18.12 5.91
N ASP A 385 -5.62 18.84 5.76
CA ASP A 385 -6.81 18.57 6.59
C ASP A 385 -7.30 17.14 6.40
N PHE A 386 -7.52 16.43 7.50
CA PHE A 386 -7.85 15.01 7.47
C PHE A 386 -9.13 14.71 6.67
N SER A 387 -10.24 15.35 7.05
CA SER A 387 -11.55 15.07 6.43
C SER A 387 -11.56 15.45 4.96
N ARG A 388 -11.01 16.61 4.62
CA ARG A 388 -10.92 17.08 3.23
C ARG A 388 -10.03 16.17 2.40
N SER A 389 -8.90 15.69 2.97
CA SER A 389 -7.97 14.78 2.28
C SER A 389 -8.63 13.46 1.90
N VAL A 390 -9.27 12.77 2.86
CA VAL A 390 -9.92 11.48 2.59
C VAL A 390 -11.13 11.63 1.67
N CYS A 391 -11.94 12.66 1.88
CA CYS A 391 -13.10 12.93 1.02
C CYS A 391 -12.68 13.28 -0.41
N ALA A 392 -11.68 14.11 -0.61
CA ALA A 392 -11.17 14.47 -1.94
C ALA A 392 -10.58 13.25 -2.65
N ALA A 393 -9.74 12.46 -1.97
CA ALA A 393 -9.14 11.26 -2.54
C ALA A 393 -10.18 10.25 -3.04
N VAL A 394 -11.24 10.02 -2.25
CA VAL A 394 -12.33 9.12 -2.61
C VAL A 394 -13.24 9.73 -3.69
N SER A 395 -13.60 11.03 -3.57
CA SER A 395 -14.51 11.68 -4.54
C SER A 395 -13.92 11.79 -5.95
N GLY A 396 -12.61 11.67 -6.08
CA GLY A 396 -11.91 11.69 -7.36
C GLY A 396 -12.04 10.40 -8.18
N GLY A 397 -12.57 9.32 -7.61
CA GLY A 397 -12.80 8.06 -8.33
C GLY A 397 -11.54 7.18 -8.44
N TRP A 398 -11.47 6.36 -9.48
CA TRP A 398 -10.48 5.30 -9.72
C TRP A 398 -10.45 4.28 -8.56
N ASP A 399 -9.30 4.06 -7.95
CA ASP A 399 -9.11 3.11 -6.83
C ASP A 399 -9.38 3.82 -5.51
N THR A 400 -10.67 3.91 -5.18
CA THR A 400 -11.17 4.83 -4.15
C THR A 400 -10.79 4.43 -2.73
N ASP A 401 -10.76 3.14 -2.41
CA ASP A 401 -10.37 2.61 -1.12
C ASP A 401 -8.85 2.75 -0.90
N SER A 402 -8.05 2.41 -1.90
CA SER A 402 -6.60 2.56 -1.86
C SER A 402 -6.15 4.04 -1.75
N ASN A 403 -6.78 4.92 -2.54
CA ASN A 403 -6.51 6.36 -2.48
C ASN A 403 -6.95 6.95 -1.14
N GLY A 404 -8.14 6.56 -0.67
CA GLY A 404 -8.66 6.96 0.64
C GLY A 404 -7.74 6.50 1.78
N ALA A 405 -7.31 5.23 1.74
CA ALA A 405 -6.39 4.64 2.72
C ALA A 405 -5.08 5.42 2.82
N THR A 406 -4.43 5.66 1.68
CA THR A 406 -3.13 6.36 1.66
C THR A 406 -3.28 7.84 2.04
N ALA A 407 -4.35 8.52 1.59
CA ALA A 407 -4.64 9.90 2.01
C ALA A 407 -4.90 9.99 3.51
N GLY A 408 -5.69 9.04 4.06
CA GLY A 408 -5.99 8.97 5.48
C GLY A 408 -4.75 8.68 6.34
N SER A 409 -3.87 7.81 5.87
CA SER A 409 -2.59 7.50 6.51
C SER A 409 -1.71 8.75 6.65
N LEU A 410 -1.50 9.48 5.56
CA LEU A 410 -0.65 10.67 5.56
C LEU A 410 -1.30 11.82 6.36
N ALA A 411 -2.59 12.09 6.13
CA ALA A 411 -3.31 13.14 6.85
C ALA A 411 -3.44 12.82 8.36
N GLY A 412 -3.52 11.53 8.73
CA GLY A 412 -3.48 11.07 10.12
C GLY A 412 -2.16 11.40 10.80
N LEU A 413 -1.01 11.12 10.14
CA LEU A 413 0.31 11.54 10.65
C LEU A 413 0.39 13.05 10.86
N LEU A 414 -0.10 13.84 9.88
CA LEU A 414 -0.10 15.30 9.95
C LEU A 414 -1.01 15.84 11.05
N ALA A 415 -2.14 15.18 11.32
CA ALA A 415 -3.01 15.52 12.46
C ALA A 415 -2.29 15.33 13.81
N GLY A 416 -1.38 14.37 13.89
CA GLY A 416 -0.43 14.24 14.99
C GLY A 416 -0.96 13.50 16.22
N HIS A 417 -2.27 13.32 16.37
CA HIS A 417 -2.91 12.65 17.50
C HIS A 417 -4.27 12.08 17.10
N PRO A 418 -4.69 10.89 17.60
CA PRO A 418 -5.98 10.30 17.27
C PRO A 418 -7.19 11.20 17.62
N ASP A 419 -7.11 11.94 18.71
CA ASP A 419 -8.20 12.85 19.15
C ASP A 419 -8.39 14.07 18.22
N ARG A 420 -7.45 14.32 17.32
CA ARG A 420 -7.59 15.36 16.28
C ARG A 420 -8.32 14.87 15.04
N LEU A 421 -8.52 13.56 14.94
CA LEU A 421 -9.37 13.00 13.88
C LEU A 421 -10.83 13.14 14.29
N PRO A 422 -11.71 13.68 13.42
CA PRO A 422 -13.11 13.82 13.77
C PRO A 422 -13.76 12.49 14.13
N GLU A 423 -14.48 12.45 15.22
CA GLU A 423 -15.09 11.24 15.81
C GLU A 423 -15.99 10.48 14.83
N ARG A 424 -16.66 11.18 13.89
CA ARG A 424 -17.45 10.54 12.82
C ARG A 424 -16.66 9.55 11.97
N TRP A 425 -15.33 9.71 11.89
CA TRP A 425 -14.46 8.81 11.13
C TRP A 425 -13.88 7.68 11.99
N THR A 426 -13.63 7.91 13.25
CA THR A 426 -12.93 6.97 14.13
C THR A 426 -13.89 6.11 14.97
N SER A 427 -14.99 6.69 15.45
CA SER A 427 -15.96 6.00 16.31
C SER A 427 -16.56 4.73 15.66
N PRO A 428 -16.96 4.73 14.35
CA PRO A 428 -17.51 3.53 13.72
C PRO A 428 -16.50 2.38 13.57
N LEU A 429 -15.19 2.66 13.63
CA LEU A 429 -14.13 1.64 13.57
C LEU A 429 -14.05 0.79 14.84
N LYS A 430 -14.59 1.25 15.97
CA LYS A 430 -14.67 0.54 17.26
C LYS A 430 -13.35 -0.05 17.74
N ASN A 431 -12.23 0.61 17.38
CA ASN A 431 -10.88 0.13 17.65
C ASN A 431 -10.69 -1.37 17.30
N ARG A 432 -11.25 -1.81 16.17
CA ARG A 432 -11.26 -3.22 15.78
C ARG A 432 -11.04 -3.38 14.28
N LEU A 433 -10.03 -4.16 13.91
CA LEU A 433 -9.67 -4.49 12.54
C LEU A 433 -9.87 -6.00 12.29
N ALA A 434 -10.72 -6.35 11.31
CA ALA A 434 -10.77 -7.70 10.77
C ALA A 434 -9.70 -7.86 9.67
N THR A 435 -8.98 -8.97 9.67
CA THR A 435 -7.91 -9.23 8.72
C THR A 435 -7.76 -10.72 8.41
N SER A 436 -7.20 -11.03 7.25
CA SER A 436 -6.80 -12.39 6.89
C SER A 436 -5.39 -12.77 7.38
N VAL A 437 -4.69 -11.88 8.08
CA VAL A 437 -3.40 -12.17 8.73
C VAL A 437 -3.69 -12.66 10.16
N PRO A 438 -3.59 -13.97 10.43
CA PRO A 438 -4.20 -14.58 11.64
C PRO A 438 -3.72 -13.97 12.95
N SER A 439 -2.45 -13.56 13.04
CA SER A 439 -1.87 -12.97 14.25
C SER A 439 -2.44 -11.59 14.61
N PHE A 440 -3.14 -10.94 13.69
CA PHE A 440 -3.68 -9.59 13.86
C PHE A 440 -5.22 -9.51 13.79
N ASP A 441 -5.92 -10.62 13.56
CA ASP A 441 -7.38 -10.55 13.44
C ASP A 441 -8.03 -10.10 14.76
N GLY A 442 -8.87 -9.06 14.66
CA GLY A 442 -9.54 -8.43 15.80
C GLY A 442 -8.69 -7.42 16.58
N ILE A 443 -7.47 -7.10 16.14
CA ILE A 443 -6.56 -6.18 16.83
C ILE A 443 -7.09 -4.74 16.86
N GLY A 444 -6.76 -4.01 17.95
CA GLY A 444 -7.01 -2.58 18.08
C GLY A 444 -5.97 -1.73 17.34
N PHE A 445 -6.38 -0.55 16.87
CA PHE A 445 -5.48 0.40 16.20
C PHE A 445 -4.45 1.02 17.16
N ASP A 446 -4.80 1.17 18.43
CA ASP A 446 -3.89 1.54 19.51
C ASP A 446 -2.75 0.53 19.70
N THR A 447 -3.09 -0.76 19.68
CA THR A 447 -2.10 -1.84 19.76
C THR A 447 -1.22 -1.88 18.50
N LEU A 448 -1.80 -1.67 17.31
CA LEU A 448 -1.04 -1.56 16.07
C LEU A 448 -0.05 -0.39 16.09
N ALA A 449 -0.47 0.75 16.65
CA ALA A 449 0.40 1.91 16.83
C ALA A 449 1.59 1.59 17.73
N GLU A 450 1.35 0.91 18.85
CA GLU A 450 2.41 0.47 19.77
C GLU A 450 3.39 -0.48 19.09
N LEU A 451 2.90 -1.51 18.40
CA LEU A 451 3.75 -2.46 17.67
C LEU A 451 4.57 -1.78 16.57
N THR A 452 3.97 -0.84 15.84
CA THR A 452 4.66 -0.07 14.79
C THR A 452 5.71 0.86 15.39
N HIS A 453 5.39 1.49 16.53
CA HIS A 453 6.31 2.34 17.26
C HIS A 453 7.55 1.57 17.73
N LEU A 454 7.37 0.37 18.27
CA LEU A 454 8.49 -0.49 18.68
C LEU A 454 9.44 -0.79 17.50
N GLU A 455 8.92 -1.00 16.29
CA GLU A 455 9.75 -1.16 15.10
C GLU A 455 10.39 0.14 14.62
N ALA A 456 9.74 1.29 14.84
CA ALA A 456 10.28 2.59 14.47
C ALA A 456 11.46 3.03 15.35
N VAL A 457 11.48 2.61 16.62
CA VAL A 457 12.55 2.96 17.57
C VAL A 457 13.58 1.83 17.76
N ARG A 458 13.38 0.68 17.12
CA ARG A 458 14.34 -0.43 17.15
C ARG A 458 15.68 0.03 16.56
N PRO A 459 16.80 -0.18 17.28
CA PRO A 459 18.15 0.19 16.83
C PRO A 459 18.61 -0.54 15.57
#